data_6e4ab7e796197253d292de5d7ec24b96
#
_entry.id   6e4ab7e796197253d292de5d7ec24b96
#
_cell.length_a   1.000
_cell.length_b   1.000
_cell.length_c   1.000
_cell.angle_alpha   90.00
_cell.angle_beta   90.00
_cell.angle_gamma   90.00
#
_symmetry.space_group_name_H-M   'P 1'
#
loop_
_entity.id
_entity.type
_entity.pdbx_description
1 polymer ?
#
loop_
_entity_poly.entity_id
_entity_poly.type
_entity_poly.pdbx_seq_one_letter_code
_entity_poly.pdbx_strand_id
1 'polypeptide(L)'
;MARIMMKKAHNESISEAFEGFMLSAQSRGLTDKTLASYRTHFHSISKRLDIEKPISQLTKKDLEEMIAKMREENLTDTSINSYTRTLKVFFSWRNEERIL
;
A
#
# COMPACT_ATOMS: atom_id res chain seq x y z
N MET A 1 13.50 7.13 22.54
CA MET A 1 13.38 6.37 21.30
C MET A 1 11.95 5.99 21.01
N ALA A 2 11.23 5.57 22.02
CA ALA A 2 9.81 5.26 21.83
C ALA A 2 9.04 6.46 21.27
N ARG A 3 9.40 7.65 21.71
CA ARG A 3 8.77 8.87 21.24
C ARG A 3 8.95 9.07 19.72
N ILE A 4 10.12 8.71 19.22
CA ILE A 4 10.41 8.83 17.80
C ILE A 4 9.51 7.86 17.00
N MET A 5 9.31 6.68 17.54
CA MET A 5 8.46 5.68 16.89
C MET A 5 7.01 6.13 16.84
N MET A 6 6.52 6.74 17.93
CA MET A 6 5.16 7.26 17.96
C MET A 6 4.97 8.39 16.96
N LYS A 7 5.96 9.28 16.88
CA LYS A 7 5.92 10.37 15.94
C LYS A 7 5.89 9.86 14.51
N LYS A 8 6.69 8.82 14.24
CA LYS A 8 6.72 8.21 12.91
C LYS A 8 5.37 7.61 12.56
N ALA A 9 4.69 7.00 13.53
CA ALA A 9 3.37 6.41 13.29
C ALA A 9 2.35 7.47 12.86
N HIS A 10 2.44 8.67 13.41
CA HIS A 10 1.54 9.76 13.05
C HIS A 10 1.83 10.32 11.66
N ASN A 11 3.11 10.36 11.31
CA ASN A 11 3.55 11.01 10.06
C ASN A 11 3.99 10.01 9.01
N GLU A 12 3.70 8.75 9.23
CA GLU A 12 4.14 7.69 8.34
C GLU A 12 3.58 7.93 6.94
N SER A 13 4.48 7.87 5.94
CA SER A 13 4.07 7.98 4.56
C SER A 13 3.47 6.64 4.10
N ILE A 14 2.73 6.69 2.99
CA ILE A 14 2.21 5.46 2.39
C ILE A 14 3.37 4.53 2.04
N SER A 15 4.48 5.08 1.54
CA SER A 15 5.66 4.31 1.20
C SER A 15 6.22 3.56 2.41
N GLU A 16 6.33 4.24 3.54
CA GLU A 16 6.82 3.61 4.76
C GLU A 16 5.88 2.52 5.24
N ALA A 17 4.57 2.76 5.11
CA ALA A 17 3.59 1.76 5.48
C ALA A 17 3.67 0.53 4.59
N PHE A 18 3.94 0.71 3.29
CA PHE A 18 4.15 -0.42 2.38
C PHE A 18 5.35 -1.25 2.81
N GLU A 19 6.45 -0.59 3.22
CA GLU A 19 7.62 -1.33 3.67
C GLU A 19 7.34 -2.12 4.94
N GLY A 20 6.56 -1.55 5.86
CA GLY A 20 6.13 -2.25 7.05
C GLY A 20 5.28 -3.47 6.71
N PHE A 21 4.38 -3.31 5.75
CA PHE A 21 3.55 -4.41 5.29
C PHE A 21 4.40 -5.53 4.68
N MET A 22 5.41 -5.17 3.88
CA MET A 22 6.29 -6.17 3.26
C MET A 22 7.09 -6.93 4.32
N LEU A 23 7.57 -6.21 5.32
CA LEU A 23 8.31 -6.85 6.41
C LEU A 23 7.41 -7.83 7.17
N SER A 24 6.18 -7.41 7.46
CA SER A 24 5.21 -8.26 8.13
C SER A 24 4.92 -9.51 7.31
N ALA A 25 4.71 -9.33 6.00
CA ALA A 25 4.42 -10.46 5.11
C ALA A 25 5.60 -11.44 5.09
N GLN A 26 6.80 -10.92 5.03
CA GLN A 26 7.99 -11.75 5.06
C GLN A 26 8.11 -12.53 6.36
N SER A 27 7.85 -11.86 7.48
CA SER A 27 7.96 -12.50 8.80
C SER A 27 6.92 -13.58 9.00
N ARG A 28 5.77 -13.47 8.32
CA ARG A 28 4.72 -14.50 8.39
C ARG A 28 4.98 -15.66 7.45
N GLY A 29 6.07 -15.63 6.71
CA GLY A 29 6.47 -16.75 5.88
C GLY A 29 5.79 -16.82 4.53
N LEU A 30 5.29 -15.70 4.01
CA LEU A 30 4.75 -15.68 2.66
C LEU A 30 5.85 -16.02 1.67
N THR A 31 5.46 -16.69 0.57
CA THR A 31 6.44 -17.14 -0.42
C THR A 31 7.09 -15.97 -1.15
N ASP A 32 8.29 -16.23 -1.68
CA ASP A 32 9.00 -15.23 -2.47
C ASP A 32 8.17 -14.76 -3.66
N LYS A 33 7.42 -15.67 -4.25
CA LYS A 33 6.56 -15.33 -5.39
C LYS A 33 5.49 -14.31 -4.98
N THR A 34 4.86 -14.52 -3.82
CA THR A 34 3.83 -13.61 -3.32
C THR A 34 4.45 -12.25 -2.99
N LEU A 35 5.62 -12.26 -2.34
CA LEU A 35 6.30 -11.02 -2.00
C LEU A 35 6.67 -10.23 -3.25
N ALA A 36 7.16 -10.92 -4.28
CA ALA A 36 7.51 -10.27 -5.55
C ALA A 36 6.26 -9.67 -6.20
N SER A 37 5.12 -10.36 -6.14
CA SER A 37 3.87 -9.83 -6.67
C SER A 37 3.47 -8.54 -5.96
N TYR A 38 3.55 -8.52 -4.63
CA TYR A 38 3.22 -7.32 -3.87
C TYR A 38 4.12 -6.16 -4.26
N ARG A 39 5.43 -6.40 -4.39
CA ARG A 39 6.37 -5.34 -4.77
C ARG A 39 6.03 -4.78 -6.15
N THR A 40 5.71 -5.65 -7.08
CA THR A 40 5.33 -5.24 -8.44
C THR A 40 4.06 -4.39 -8.41
N HIS A 41 3.08 -4.80 -7.61
CA HIS A 41 1.83 -4.06 -7.48
C HIS A 41 2.06 -2.69 -6.85
N PHE A 42 2.83 -2.63 -5.76
CA PHE A 42 3.12 -1.36 -5.11
C PHE A 42 3.90 -0.42 -6.02
N HIS A 43 4.81 -0.96 -6.82
CA HIS A 43 5.54 -0.14 -7.79
C HIS A 43 4.59 0.48 -8.81
N SER A 44 3.66 -0.31 -9.33
CA SER A 44 2.67 0.19 -10.29
C SER A 44 1.78 1.25 -9.64
N ILE A 45 1.37 1.02 -8.40
CA ILE A 45 0.56 1.96 -7.65
C ILE A 45 1.31 3.28 -7.45
N SER A 46 2.60 3.20 -7.16
CA SER A 46 3.41 4.39 -6.88
C SER A 46 3.54 5.32 -8.10
N LYS A 47 3.34 4.78 -9.29
CA LYS A 47 3.39 5.61 -10.49
C LYS A 47 2.16 6.48 -10.66
N ARG A 48 1.08 6.15 -9.95
CA ARG A 48 -0.21 6.82 -10.14
C ARG A 48 -0.80 7.39 -8.85
N LEU A 49 -0.10 7.18 -7.74
CA LEU A 49 -0.53 7.64 -6.43
C LEU A 49 0.68 8.20 -5.72
N ASP A 50 0.54 9.37 -5.11
CA ASP A 50 1.64 9.97 -4.35
C ASP A 50 1.83 9.21 -3.05
N ILE A 51 2.76 8.27 -3.04
CA ILE A 51 3.01 7.43 -1.86
C ILE A 51 3.90 8.10 -0.81
N GLU A 52 4.37 9.31 -1.10
CA GLU A 52 5.15 10.05 -0.10
C GLU A 52 4.25 10.86 0.83
N LYS A 53 2.97 10.99 0.51
CA LYS A 53 2.05 11.69 1.39
C LYS A 53 1.78 10.85 2.64
N PRO A 54 1.43 11.49 3.76
CA PRO A 54 1.09 10.75 4.98
C PRO A 54 -0.10 9.82 4.72
N ILE A 55 0.00 8.60 5.23
CA ILE A 55 -1.07 7.62 5.01
C ILE A 55 -2.38 8.09 5.64
N SER A 56 -2.30 8.90 6.69
CA SER A 56 -3.49 9.44 7.34
C SER A 56 -4.27 10.40 6.44
N GLN A 57 -3.64 10.90 5.38
CA GLN A 57 -4.27 11.82 4.44
C GLN A 57 -4.78 11.14 3.18
N LEU A 58 -4.63 9.83 3.11
CA LEU A 58 -5.10 9.07 1.95
C LEU A 58 -6.63 9.02 1.97
N THR A 59 -7.25 9.39 0.85
CA THR A 59 -8.71 9.46 0.75
C THR A 59 -9.21 8.51 -0.34
N LYS A 60 -10.51 8.26 -0.29
CA LYS A 60 -11.17 7.48 -1.33
C LYS A 60 -10.99 8.14 -2.69
N LYS A 61 -11.02 9.46 -2.72
CA LYS A 61 -10.83 10.21 -3.96
C LYS A 61 -9.47 9.94 -4.57
N ASP A 62 -8.44 9.87 -3.73
CA ASP A 62 -7.08 9.55 -4.20
C ASP A 62 -7.07 8.22 -4.93
N LEU A 63 -7.75 7.23 -4.37
CA LEU A 63 -7.80 5.90 -4.97
C LEU A 63 -8.60 5.89 -6.25
N GLU A 64 -9.70 6.64 -6.29
CA GLU A 64 -10.51 6.75 -7.49
C GLU A 64 -9.73 7.42 -8.61
N GLU A 65 -8.95 8.44 -8.29
CA GLU A 65 -8.12 9.11 -9.27
C GLU A 65 -7.03 8.18 -9.81
N MET A 66 -6.46 7.36 -8.93
CA MET A 66 -5.48 6.36 -9.34
C MET A 66 -6.08 5.39 -10.33
N ILE A 67 -7.27 4.88 -10.04
CA ILE A 67 -7.95 3.93 -10.92
C ILE A 67 -8.30 4.58 -12.24
N ALA A 68 -8.75 5.84 -12.21
CA ALA A 68 -9.06 6.57 -13.44
C ALA A 68 -7.83 6.69 -14.33
N LYS A 69 -6.66 6.98 -13.74
CA LYS A 69 -5.41 7.05 -14.51
C LYS A 69 -5.07 5.71 -15.13
N MET A 70 -5.28 4.63 -14.40
CA MET A 70 -5.02 3.28 -14.92
C MET A 70 -5.89 2.99 -16.12
N ARG A 71 -7.16 3.40 -16.07
CA ARG A 71 -8.06 3.18 -17.19
C ARG A 71 -7.67 4.05 -18.40
N GLU A 72 -7.22 5.26 -18.15
CA GLU A 72 -6.74 6.13 -19.24
C GLU A 72 -5.53 5.54 -19.93
N GLU A 73 -4.71 4.79 -19.20
CA GLU A 73 -3.53 4.12 -19.74
C GLU A 73 -3.87 2.77 -20.36
N ASN A 74 -5.15 2.43 -20.40
CA ASN A 74 -5.66 1.19 -20.98
C ASN A 74 -5.21 -0.07 -20.25
N LEU A 75 -4.99 0.03 -18.95
CA LEU A 75 -4.73 -1.18 -18.17
C LEU A 75 -5.98 -2.04 -18.17
N THR A 76 -5.79 -3.36 -18.21
CA THR A 76 -6.92 -4.29 -18.22
C THR A 76 -7.62 -4.30 -16.86
N ASP A 77 -8.88 -4.70 -16.85
CA ASP A 77 -9.62 -4.85 -15.61
C ASP A 77 -8.94 -5.86 -14.69
N THR A 78 -8.36 -6.91 -15.25
CA THR A 78 -7.62 -7.89 -14.46
C THR A 78 -6.47 -7.27 -13.71
N SER A 79 -5.70 -6.41 -14.39
CA SER A 79 -4.57 -5.73 -13.75
C SER A 79 -5.04 -4.77 -12.66
N ILE A 80 -6.07 -3.97 -12.96
CA ILE A 80 -6.61 -3.02 -12.01
C ILE A 80 -7.13 -3.76 -10.78
N ASN A 81 -7.83 -4.87 -10.99
CA ASN A 81 -8.35 -5.67 -9.87
C ASN A 81 -7.22 -6.25 -9.02
N SER A 82 -6.12 -6.65 -9.64
CA SER A 82 -4.96 -7.16 -8.89
C SER A 82 -4.39 -6.09 -7.97
N TYR A 83 -4.21 -4.88 -8.49
CA TYR A 83 -3.67 -3.78 -7.70
C TYR A 83 -4.62 -3.39 -6.57
N THR A 84 -5.92 -3.33 -6.87
CA THR A 84 -6.92 -2.98 -5.87
C THR A 84 -6.99 -4.02 -4.76
N ARG A 85 -6.88 -5.30 -5.13
CA ARG A 85 -6.89 -6.38 -4.15
C ARG A 85 -5.70 -6.27 -3.21
N THR A 86 -4.51 -5.97 -3.74
CA THR A 86 -3.32 -5.80 -2.92
C THR A 86 -3.52 -4.64 -1.94
N LEU A 87 -4.13 -3.54 -2.39
CA LEU A 87 -4.42 -2.42 -1.51
C LEU A 87 -5.39 -2.81 -0.41
N LYS A 88 -6.40 -3.61 -0.72
CA LYS A 88 -7.35 -4.07 0.30
C LYS A 88 -6.67 -4.91 1.36
N VAL A 89 -5.77 -5.81 0.95
CA VAL A 89 -5.00 -6.62 1.88
C VAL A 89 -4.13 -5.72 2.75
N PHE A 90 -3.49 -4.75 2.13
CA PHE A 90 -2.64 -3.79 2.84
C PHE A 90 -3.44 -3.00 3.88
N PHE A 91 -4.59 -2.47 3.51
CA PHE A 91 -5.41 -1.71 4.44
C PHE A 91 -5.95 -2.57 5.57
N SER A 92 -6.30 -3.82 5.26
CA SER A 92 -6.76 -4.76 6.28
C SER A 92 -5.66 -5.02 7.30
N TRP A 93 -4.45 -5.26 6.84
CA TRP A 93 -3.29 -5.44 7.72
C TRP A 93 -3.07 -4.20 8.57
N ARG A 94 -3.14 -3.03 7.95
CA ARG A 94 -2.91 -1.77 8.65
C ARG A 94 -3.91 -1.58 9.79
N ASN A 95 -5.16 -1.92 9.57
CA ASN A 95 -6.18 -1.82 10.60
C ASN A 95 -5.92 -2.77 11.75
N GLU A 96 -5.48 -3.98 11.46
CA GLU A 96 -5.15 -4.95 12.50
C GLU A 96 -3.98 -4.48 13.33
N GLU A 97 -2.97 -3.88 12.69
CA GLU A 97 -1.83 -3.32 13.41
C GLU A 97 -2.25 -2.21 14.37
N ARG A 98 -3.23 -1.44 13.97
CA ARG A 98 -3.70 -0.33 14.81
C ARG A 98 -4.42 -0.82 16.06
N ILE A 99 -5.04 -1.97 15.98
CA ILE A 99 -5.75 -2.56 17.13
C ILE A 99 -4.77 -3.08 18.15
N LEU A 100 -3.65 -3.59 17.70
CA LEU A 100 -2.63 -4.09 18.59
C LEU A 100 -1.87 -2.97 19.27
#